data_2075688a8b64566f76e4bcffaa17a20b
#
_entry.id   2075688a8b64566f76e4bcffaa17a20b
#
_cell.length_a   1.000
_cell.length_b   1.000
_cell.length_c   1.000
_cell.angle_alpha   90.00
_cell.angle_beta   90.00
_cell.angle_gamma   90.00
#
_symmetry.space_group_name_H-M   'P 1'
#
loop_
_entity.id
_entity.type
_entity.pdbx_description
1 polymer ?
#
loop_
_entity_poly.entity_id
_entity_poly.type
_entity_poly.pdbx_seq_one_letter_code
_entity_poly.pdbx_strand_id
1 'polypeptide(L)'
;SIVRGTTSRRIVNMLREAGATEVHVRIASPTMTHPCFYGVDTSTLEELMLANMNVEQACKAIGADSLAFLSYDSTLRSAINRDDMCLACFDGKYPTPIYQSIEDVNK
;
A
#
# COMPACT_ATOMS: atom_id res chain seq x y z
N SER A 1 4.93 2.36 -2.77
CA SER A 1 3.76 1.77 -2.09
C SER A 1 4.16 0.54 -1.28
N ILE A 2 3.33 0.21 -0.32
CA ILE A 2 3.47 -1.03 0.45
C ILE A 2 2.31 -1.94 0.09
N VAL A 3 2.63 -3.13 -0.40
CA VAL A 3 1.65 -4.17 -0.73
C VAL A 3 1.66 -5.23 0.37
N ARG A 4 2.67 -6.08 0.40
CA ARG A 4 2.83 -7.15 1.41
C ARG A 4 3.75 -6.77 2.56
N GLY A 5 4.55 -5.73 2.40
CA GLY A 5 5.53 -5.29 3.39
C GLY A 5 6.86 -6.03 3.38
N THR A 6 7.03 -7.06 2.55
CA THR A 6 8.26 -7.87 2.51
C THR A 6 9.47 -7.05 2.08
N THR A 7 9.34 -6.28 0.99
CA THR A 7 10.41 -5.43 0.47
C THR A 7 10.77 -4.34 1.47
N SER A 8 9.78 -3.70 2.07
CA SER A 8 10.00 -2.64 3.06
C SER A 8 10.74 -3.15 4.29
N ARG A 9 10.39 -4.34 4.77
CA ARG A 9 11.09 -4.97 5.90
C ARG A 9 12.56 -5.24 5.57
N ARG A 10 12.85 -5.73 4.36
CA ARG A 10 14.22 -5.98 3.92
C ARG A 10 15.04 -4.69 3.87
N ILE A 11 14.47 -3.63 3.32
CA ILE A 11 15.15 -2.34 3.23
C ILE A 11 15.45 -1.79 4.62
N VAL A 12 14.49 -1.84 5.54
CA VAL A 12 14.67 -1.38 6.92
C VAL A 12 15.78 -2.19 7.61
N ASN A 13 15.76 -3.52 7.47
CA ASN A 13 16.78 -4.38 8.05
C ASN A 13 18.18 -4.09 7.50
N MET A 14 18.30 -3.87 6.20
CA MET A 14 19.57 -3.51 5.57
C MET A 14 20.12 -2.19 6.12
N LEU A 15 19.27 -1.19 6.31
CA LEU A 15 19.68 0.08 6.87
C LEU A 15 20.15 -0.04 8.32
N ARG A 16 19.46 -0.85 9.12
CA ARG A 16 19.88 -1.10 10.51
C ARG A 16 21.19 -1.86 10.58
N GLU A 17 21.40 -2.85 9.73
CA GLU A 17 22.67 -3.59 9.63
C GLU A 17 23.82 -2.67 9.20
N ALA A 18 23.53 -1.67 8.37
CA ALA A 18 24.50 -0.66 7.96
C ALA A 18 24.81 0.39 9.03
N GLY A 19 24.17 0.32 10.20
CA GLY A 19 24.45 1.20 11.33
C GLY A 19 23.40 2.26 11.60
N ALA A 20 22.24 2.24 10.93
CA ALA A 20 21.18 3.20 11.20
C ALA A 20 20.58 2.97 12.58
N THR A 21 20.51 4.02 13.42
CA THR A 21 19.90 3.97 14.75
C THR A 21 18.41 4.18 14.70
N GLU A 22 17.92 4.93 13.72
CA GLU A 22 16.49 5.17 13.48
C GLU A 22 16.19 5.03 11.99
N VAL A 23 15.02 4.48 11.66
CA VAL A 23 14.54 4.36 10.28
C VAL A 23 13.10 4.89 10.22
N HIS A 24 12.91 5.96 9.49
CA HIS A 24 11.61 6.61 9.29
C HIS A 24 11.19 6.41 7.84
N VAL A 25 10.02 5.81 7.63
CA VAL A 25 9.53 5.45 6.30
C VAL A 25 8.41 6.39 5.88
N ARG A 26 8.53 6.94 4.68
CA ARG A 26 7.50 7.81 4.07
C ARG A 26 7.17 7.25 2.70
N ILE A 27 5.92 6.88 2.51
CA ILE A 27 5.45 6.23 1.29
C ILE A 27 4.73 7.26 0.42
N ALA A 28 5.13 7.38 -0.84
CA ALA A 28 4.62 8.38 -1.78
C ALA A 28 3.30 7.93 -2.44
N SER A 29 2.47 7.20 -1.73
CA SER A 29 1.15 6.77 -2.18
C SER A 29 0.25 6.56 -0.97
N PRO A 30 -1.09 6.50 -1.15
CA PRO A 30 -1.99 6.08 -0.09
C PRO A 30 -1.79 4.61 0.29
N THR A 31 -2.47 4.18 1.35
CA THR A 31 -2.48 2.77 1.75
C THR A 31 -3.18 1.92 0.67
N MET A 32 -2.52 0.84 0.24
CA MET A 32 -3.10 -0.08 -0.74
C MET A 32 -3.95 -1.11 0.01
N THR A 33 -5.26 -1.00 -0.12
CA THR A 33 -6.22 -1.79 0.64
C THR A 33 -7.03 -2.77 -0.22
N HIS A 34 -6.96 -2.65 -1.55
CA HIS A 34 -7.71 -3.47 -2.49
C HIS A 34 -6.81 -4.00 -3.60
N PRO A 35 -7.10 -5.18 -4.18
CA PRO A 35 -6.32 -5.70 -5.29
C PRO A 35 -6.61 -4.94 -6.59
N CYS A 36 -5.72 -5.07 -7.56
CA CYS A 36 -5.92 -4.53 -8.90
C CYS A 36 -6.52 -5.60 -9.81
N PHE A 37 -7.56 -5.21 -10.58
CA PHE A 37 -8.17 -6.08 -11.58
C PHE A 37 -7.81 -5.66 -13.01
N TYR A 38 -6.88 -4.72 -13.18
CA TYR A 38 -6.57 -4.08 -14.47
C TYR A 38 -5.14 -4.35 -14.96
N GLY A 39 -4.52 -5.40 -14.48
CA GLY A 39 -3.25 -5.86 -15.04
C GLY A 39 -2.03 -5.75 -14.14
N VAL A 40 -2.14 -5.09 -13.01
CA VAL A 40 -1.05 -5.09 -12.02
C VAL A 40 -1.17 -6.36 -11.18
N ASP A 41 -0.09 -7.12 -11.06
CA ASP A 41 -0.05 -8.32 -10.24
C ASP A 41 -0.01 -7.93 -8.77
N THR A 42 -1.17 -7.87 -8.15
CA THR A 42 -1.31 -7.65 -6.72
C THR A 42 -1.90 -8.88 -6.06
N SER A 43 -1.67 -8.96 -4.75
CA SER A 43 -2.13 -10.08 -3.94
C SER A 43 -3.64 -10.07 -3.71
N THR A 44 -4.15 -11.17 -3.17
CA THR A 44 -5.49 -11.22 -2.59
C THR A 44 -5.59 -10.28 -1.39
N LEU A 45 -6.81 -9.99 -0.93
CA LEU A 45 -7.01 -9.16 0.26
C LEU A 45 -6.27 -9.70 1.49
N GLU A 46 -6.17 -11.03 1.62
CA GLU A 46 -5.47 -11.63 2.76
C GLU A 46 -3.99 -11.27 2.80
N GLU A 47 -3.35 -11.11 1.64
CA GLU A 47 -1.92 -10.80 1.54
C GLU A 47 -1.62 -9.31 1.60
N LEU A 48 -2.61 -8.45 1.38
CA LEU A 48 -2.41 -7.00 1.43
C LEU A 48 -2.24 -6.55 2.87
N MET A 49 -1.06 -6.02 3.21
CA MET A 49 -0.73 -5.62 4.57
C MET A 49 -1.75 -4.64 5.15
N LEU A 50 -2.03 -3.55 4.43
CA LEU A 50 -2.88 -2.48 4.93
C LEU A 50 -4.39 -2.77 4.81
N ALA A 51 -4.79 -3.89 4.21
CA ALA A 51 -6.16 -4.39 4.28
C ALA A 51 -6.44 -5.13 5.59
N ASN A 52 -5.38 -5.63 6.24
CA ASN A 52 -5.49 -6.51 7.42
C ASN A 52 -4.98 -5.87 8.71
N MET A 53 -4.26 -4.75 8.63
CA MET A 53 -3.72 -4.07 9.81
C MET A 53 -3.69 -2.56 9.58
N ASN A 54 -3.66 -1.79 10.67
CA ASN A 54 -3.54 -0.35 10.60
C ASN A 54 -2.08 0.07 10.37
N VAL A 55 -1.85 1.39 10.17
CA VAL A 55 -0.52 1.93 9.89
C VAL A 55 0.45 1.69 11.04
N GLU A 56 -0.01 1.79 12.29
CA GLU A 56 0.83 1.55 13.45
C GLU A 56 1.32 0.10 13.52
N GLN A 57 0.43 -0.85 13.27
CA GLN A 57 0.77 -2.28 13.21
C GLN A 57 1.72 -2.57 12.05
N ALA A 58 1.50 -1.95 10.89
CA ALA A 58 2.37 -2.09 9.73
C ALA A 58 3.77 -1.54 10.02
N CYS A 59 3.86 -0.41 10.70
CA CYS A 59 5.13 0.18 11.13
C CYS A 59 5.96 -0.82 11.95
N LYS A 60 5.33 -1.45 12.92
CA LYS A 60 5.98 -2.47 13.76
C LYS A 60 6.37 -3.71 12.94
N ALA A 61 5.51 -4.13 12.01
CA ALA A 61 5.75 -5.31 11.19
C ALA A 61 6.96 -5.16 10.28
N ILE A 62 7.19 -3.97 9.72
CA ILE A 62 8.37 -3.71 8.90
C ILE A 62 9.62 -3.32 9.70
N GLY A 63 9.47 -3.09 11.01
CA GLY A 63 10.58 -2.75 11.88
C GLY A 63 11.01 -1.30 11.85
N ALA A 64 10.21 -0.40 11.31
CA ALA A 64 10.51 1.03 11.26
C ALA A 64 10.18 1.73 12.58
N ASP A 65 10.80 2.88 12.79
CA ASP A 65 10.51 3.73 13.95
C ASP A 65 9.28 4.60 13.69
N SER A 66 9.03 4.97 12.44
CA SER A 66 7.79 5.63 12.03
C SER A 66 7.44 5.29 10.59
N LEU A 67 6.16 5.36 10.27
CA LEU A 67 5.63 5.06 8.95
C LEU A 67 4.49 6.04 8.65
N ALA A 68 4.53 6.68 7.49
CA ALA A 68 3.46 7.56 7.02
C ALA A 68 3.24 7.38 5.52
N PHE A 69 2.02 7.64 5.08
CA PHE A 69 1.59 7.53 3.69
C PHE A 69 1.15 8.89 3.18
N LEU A 70 1.25 9.08 1.86
CA LEU A 70 0.66 10.24 1.21
C LEU A 70 -0.87 10.11 1.29
N SER A 71 -1.57 11.22 1.59
CA SER A 71 -3.03 11.19 1.60
C SER A 71 -3.60 11.01 0.19
N TYR A 72 -4.83 10.50 0.10
CA TYR A 72 -5.54 10.35 -1.16
C TYR A 72 -5.65 11.71 -1.89
N ASP A 73 -6.02 12.77 -1.17
CA ASP A 73 -6.13 14.12 -1.74
C ASP A 73 -4.80 14.66 -2.24
N SER A 74 -3.71 14.44 -1.50
CA SER A 74 -2.37 14.86 -1.92
C SER A 74 -1.91 14.10 -3.16
N THR A 75 -2.29 12.83 -3.28
CA THR A 75 -2.00 12.02 -4.47
C THR A 75 -2.68 12.60 -5.70
N LEU A 76 -3.96 12.96 -5.59
CA LEU A 76 -4.71 13.61 -6.67
C LEU A 76 -4.08 14.96 -7.06
N ARG A 77 -3.69 15.77 -6.08
CA ARG A 77 -3.05 17.07 -6.33
C ARG A 77 -1.70 16.93 -7.01
N SER A 78 -0.92 15.90 -6.65
CA SER A 78 0.38 15.62 -7.29
C SER A 78 0.23 15.36 -8.78
N ALA A 79 -0.92 14.83 -9.21
CA ALA A 79 -1.26 14.55 -10.60
C ALA A 79 -2.08 15.69 -11.23
N ILE A 80 -1.99 16.91 -10.71
CA ILE A 80 -2.69 18.12 -11.21
C ILE A 80 -4.21 17.96 -11.14
N ASN A 81 -4.73 17.35 -10.06
CA ASN A 81 -6.17 17.12 -9.82
C ASN A 81 -6.88 16.41 -10.98
N ARG A 82 -6.25 15.41 -11.56
CA ARG A 82 -6.86 14.68 -12.67
C ARG A 82 -7.89 13.67 -12.16
N ASP A 83 -9.09 13.72 -12.74
CA ASP A 83 -10.18 12.81 -12.40
C ASP A 83 -10.11 11.49 -13.18
N ASP A 84 -9.29 11.42 -14.22
CA ASP A 84 -9.18 10.27 -15.11
C ASP A 84 -8.13 9.24 -14.65
N MET A 85 -7.62 9.37 -13.44
CA MET A 85 -6.65 8.44 -12.87
C MET A 85 -7.33 7.28 -12.16
N CYS A 86 -6.76 6.09 -12.30
CA CYS A 86 -7.25 4.92 -11.57
C CYS A 86 -6.65 4.87 -10.16
N LEU A 87 -7.51 4.89 -9.14
CA LEU A 87 -7.14 4.81 -7.73
C LEU A 87 -7.85 3.65 -7.01
N ALA A 88 -8.33 2.65 -7.78
CA ALA A 88 -9.17 1.58 -7.26
C ALA A 88 -8.50 0.75 -6.15
N CYS A 89 -7.19 0.52 -6.24
CA CYS A 89 -6.47 -0.22 -5.20
C CYS A 89 -6.35 0.55 -3.88
N PHE A 90 -6.59 1.86 -3.89
CA PHE A 90 -6.57 2.70 -2.70
C PHE A 90 -7.95 2.93 -2.09
N ASP A 91 -9.00 3.04 -2.92
CA ASP A 91 -10.34 3.38 -2.46
C ASP A 91 -11.41 2.29 -2.68
N GLY A 92 -11.08 1.25 -3.43
CA GLY A 92 -12.01 0.16 -3.73
C GLY A 92 -13.08 0.49 -4.75
N LYS A 93 -12.99 1.65 -5.42
CA LYS A 93 -13.95 2.08 -6.43
C LYS A 93 -13.41 1.79 -7.82
N TYR A 94 -13.87 0.69 -8.41
CA TYR A 94 -13.41 0.26 -9.73
C TYR A 94 -14.18 0.98 -10.83
N PRO A 95 -13.46 1.55 -11.85
CA PRO A 95 -14.11 2.34 -12.90
C PRO A 95 -14.97 1.53 -13.86
N THR A 96 -14.82 0.21 -13.88
CA THR A 96 -15.63 -0.69 -14.71
C THR A 96 -16.23 -1.80 -13.83
N PRO A 97 -17.33 -2.46 -14.28
CA PRO A 97 -17.80 -3.66 -13.59
C PRO A 97 -16.72 -4.72 -13.56
N ILE A 98 -16.54 -5.36 -12.41
CA ILE A 98 -15.61 -6.49 -12.28
C ILE A 98 -16.41 -7.79 -12.31
N TYR A 99 -15.91 -8.77 -13.05
CA TYR A 99 -16.60 -10.05 -13.21
C TYR A 99 -16.34 -11.02 -12.06
N GLN A 100 -15.34 -10.70 -11.24
CA GLN A 100 -14.96 -11.48 -10.07
C GLN A 100 -15.12 -10.61 -8.84
N SER A 101 -15.84 -11.09 -7.82
CA SER A 101 -16.00 -10.35 -6.57
C SER A 101 -14.70 -10.37 -5.76
N ILE A 102 -14.56 -9.43 -4.82
CA ILE A 102 -13.43 -9.40 -3.89
C ILE A 102 -13.38 -10.68 -3.05
N GLU A 103 -14.55 -11.23 -2.70
CA GLU A 103 -14.67 -12.49 -1.97
C GLU A 103 -14.10 -13.65 -2.77
N ASP A 104 -14.33 -13.68 -4.08
CA ASP A 104 -13.78 -14.71 -4.96
C ASP A 104 -12.26 -14.64 -5.06
N VAL A 105 -11.70 -13.45 -4.98
CA VAL A 105 -10.24 -13.23 -5.02
C VAL A 105 -9.56 -13.81 -3.78
N ASN A 106 -10.28 -13.90 -2.65
CA ASN A 106 -9.77 -14.42 -1.38
C ASN A 106 -9.85 -15.93 -1.23
N LYS A 107 -10.36 -16.63 -2.22
CA LYS A 107 -10.49 -18.10 -2.17
C LYS A 107 -9.24 -18.83 -2.61
#